data_cd818d10e514057df947a758f609ed3b
#
_entry.id   cd818d10e514057df947a758f609ed3b
#
_cell.length_a   1.000
_cell.length_b   1.000
_cell.length_c   1.000
_cell.angle_alpha   90.00
_cell.angle_beta   90.00
_cell.angle_gamma   90.00
#
_symmetry.space_group_name_H-M   'P 1'
#
loop_
_entity.id
_entity.type
_entity.pdbx_description
1 polymer ?
#
loop_
_entity_poly.entity_id
_entity_poly.type
_entity_poly.pdbx_seq_one_letter_code
_entity_poly.pdbx_strand_id
1 'polypeptide(L)'
;MTIDTHHHMLPDFFWRETDNAHAPVGGLAPLRWSTEATLSFMDDAGIDVAVVSLSTPGVHTGDSAKASALARRCNEFAAELVHARPDRFAGFACIPLPDVDASLEELSYAIDVLGLDGVVLFTNSNGVYLGDAALEAVFEELERRQAVVFVHPNPSPDAVAHSLGLPDNLLDFPTDTNRAVTQMHYTGRFARTPNVKYIQRGTAADMFRRMYWDTALAASDPVLRMLRDVAGVSQVLFGTDFPYQRRDLAAKSKQVLQDSALNDLECGAILGGNASRLFPRWRLSV
;
A
#
# COMPACT_ATOMS: atom_id res chain seq x y z
N MET A 1 13.07 16.14 -1.90
CA MET A 1 11.80 15.58 -2.43
C MET A 1 11.29 14.57 -1.42
N THR A 2 10.06 14.74 -0.96
CA THR A 2 9.36 13.85 -0.04
C THR A 2 8.32 13.05 -0.84
N ILE A 3 8.41 11.72 -0.80
CA ILE A 3 7.49 10.80 -1.49
C ILE A 3 6.74 9.98 -0.44
N ASP A 4 5.42 10.16 -0.39
CA ASP A 4 4.53 9.38 0.46
C ASP A 4 4.09 8.11 -0.29
N THR A 5 4.56 6.95 0.16
CA THR A 5 4.29 5.65 -0.49
C THR A 5 3.11 4.90 0.11
N HIS A 6 2.49 5.42 1.17
CA HIS A 6 1.29 4.87 1.78
C HIS A 6 0.21 5.96 1.86
N HIS A 7 -0.49 6.16 0.77
CA HIS A 7 -1.48 7.21 0.57
C HIS A 7 -2.68 6.63 -0.18
N HIS A 8 -3.89 6.94 0.26
CA HIS A 8 -5.08 6.34 -0.33
C HIS A 8 -5.90 7.32 -1.14
N MET A 9 -6.50 6.82 -2.21
CA MET A 9 -7.60 7.44 -2.94
C MET A 9 -8.88 6.66 -2.67
N LEU A 10 -9.95 7.36 -2.36
CA LEU A 10 -11.22 6.78 -1.94
C LEU A 10 -12.39 7.46 -2.67
N PRO A 11 -12.52 7.29 -4.00
CA PRO A 11 -13.58 7.94 -4.75
C PRO A 11 -14.95 7.46 -4.29
N ASP A 12 -15.96 8.36 -4.32
CA ASP A 12 -17.31 8.08 -3.83
C ASP A 12 -17.95 6.83 -4.44
N PHE A 13 -17.63 6.51 -5.68
CA PHE A 13 -18.17 5.31 -6.33
C PHE A 13 -17.62 4.03 -5.70
N PHE A 14 -16.37 4.03 -5.22
CA PHE A 14 -15.77 2.88 -4.54
C PHE A 14 -16.60 2.46 -3.32
N TRP A 15 -16.98 3.43 -2.48
CA TRP A 15 -17.81 3.14 -1.32
C TRP A 15 -19.21 2.63 -1.69
N ARG A 16 -19.81 3.17 -2.76
CA ARG A 16 -21.14 2.73 -3.22
C ARG A 16 -21.09 1.31 -3.79
N GLU A 17 -20.09 1.00 -4.59
CA GLU A 17 -19.98 -0.28 -5.28
C GLU A 17 -19.48 -1.42 -4.39
N THR A 18 -18.85 -1.10 -3.26
CA THR A 18 -18.49 -2.09 -2.23
C THR A 18 -19.55 -2.25 -1.13
N ASP A 19 -20.73 -1.59 -1.28
CA ASP A 19 -21.82 -1.56 -0.29
C ASP A 19 -21.38 -1.02 1.10
N ASN A 20 -20.30 -0.26 1.14
CA ASN A 20 -19.72 0.30 2.37
C ASN A 20 -19.94 1.81 2.54
N ALA A 21 -20.87 2.39 1.78
CA ALA A 21 -21.14 3.83 1.85
C ALA A 21 -21.55 4.32 3.25
N HIS A 22 -22.06 3.42 4.08
CA HIS A 22 -22.57 3.73 5.44
C HIS A 22 -22.08 2.75 6.50
N ALA A 23 -21.24 1.78 6.16
CA ALA A 23 -20.72 0.77 7.07
C ALA A 23 -19.27 1.09 7.48
N PRO A 24 -18.85 0.87 8.73
CA PRO A 24 -17.45 0.95 9.11
C PRO A 24 -16.60 -0.06 8.32
N VAL A 25 -15.45 0.39 7.84
CA VAL A 25 -14.44 -0.45 7.18
C VAL A 25 -13.13 -0.31 7.95
N GLY A 26 -12.54 -1.41 8.36
CA GLY A 26 -11.35 -1.38 9.23
C GLY A 26 -11.61 -0.73 10.60
N GLY A 27 -12.87 -0.68 11.06
CA GLY A 27 -13.28 0.01 12.29
C GLY A 27 -13.46 1.51 12.15
N LEU A 28 -13.35 2.07 10.95
CA LEU A 28 -13.53 3.51 10.67
C LEU A 28 -14.73 3.73 9.73
N ALA A 29 -15.45 4.83 9.97
CA ALA A 29 -16.50 5.27 9.06
C ALA A 29 -15.92 5.62 7.69
N PRO A 30 -16.68 5.44 6.58
CA PRO A 30 -16.22 5.82 5.25
C PRO A 30 -15.80 7.28 5.22
N LEU A 31 -14.60 7.54 4.76
CA LEU A 31 -14.03 8.87 4.71
C LEU A 31 -14.44 9.59 3.41
N ARG A 32 -14.76 10.86 3.51
CA ARG A 32 -14.90 11.71 2.33
C ARG A 32 -13.51 12.04 1.81
N TRP A 33 -13.30 11.74 0.55
CA TRP A 33 -12.04 11.98 -0.13
C TRP A 33 -12.26 12.90 -1.34
N SER A 34 -11.28 13.76 -1.63
CA SER A 34 -11.21 14.50 -2.89
C SER A 34 -9.76 14.82 -3.25
N THR A 35 -9.52 15.04 -4.52
CA THR A 35 -8.20 15.44 -5.04
C THR A 35 -7.73 16.75 -4.38
N GLU A 36 -8.64 17.72 -4.18
CA GLU A 36 -8.31 19.01 -3.58
C GLU A 36 -7.91 18.85 -2.11
N ALA A 37 -8.63 18.01 -1.35
CA ALA A 37 -8.30 17.71 0.04
C ALA A 37 -6.94 17.01 0.16
N THR A 38 -6.64 16.10 -0.76
CA THR A 38 -5.35 15.42 -0.88
C THR A 38 -4.23 16.41 -1.15
N LEU A 39 -4.36 17.23 -2.18
CA LEU A 39 -3.35 18.25 -2.53
C LEU A 39 -3.12 19.25 -1.39
N SER A 40 -4.20 19.73 -0.76
CA SER A 40 -4.08 20.62 0.39
C SER A 40 -3.35 19.96 1.56
N PHE A 41 -3.61 18.67 1.81
CA PHE A 41 -2.89 17.91 2.85
C PHE A 41 -1.41 17.77 2.48
N MET A 42 -1.10 17.42 1.24
CA MET A 42 0.28 17.26 0.76
C MET A 42 1.06 18.58 0.89
N ASP A 43 0.44 19.69 0.54
CA ASP A 43 1.07 21.03 0.66
C ASP A 43 1.34 21.38 2.12
N ASP A 44 0.36 21.19 3.02
CA ASP A 44 0.50 21.44 4.46
C ASP A 44 1.59 20.54 5.10
N ALA A 45 1.72 19.29 4.66
CA ALA A 45 2.70 18.32 5.17
C ALA A 45 4.06 18.40 4.47
N GLY A 46 4.21 19.21 3.41
CA GLY A 46 5.42 19.29 2.61
C GLY A 46 5.74 17.99 1.90
N ILE A 47 4.71 17.31 1.37
CA ILE A 47 4.81 16.10 0.54
C ILE A 47 4.81 16.53 -0.93
N ASP A 48 5.88 16.20 -1.64
CA ASP A 48 6.01 16.53 -3.05
C ASP A 48 5.18 15.57 -3.92
N VAL A 49 5.23 14.27 -3.63
CA VAL A 49 4.58 13.20 -4.39
C VAL A 49 3.84 12.24 -3.47
N ALA A 50 2.62 11.86 -3.82
CA ALA A 50 1.89 10.76 -3.20
C ALA A 50 1.70 9.59 -4.19
N VAL A 51 2.03 8.37 -3.74
CA VAL A 51 1.71 7.13 -4.47
C VAL A 51 0.35 6.67 -3.99
N VAL A 52 -0.69 6.96 -4.77
CA VAL A 52 -2.07 6.65 -4.37
C VAL A 52 -2.42 5.19 -4.62
N SER A 53 -3.21 4.62 -3.72
CA SER A 53 -3.73 3.26 -3.80
C SER A 53 -5.15 3.19 -3.28
N LEU A 54 -5.89 2.14 -3.64
CA LEU A 54 -7.10 1.79 -2.87
C LEU A 54 -6.73 1.28 -1.47
N SER A 55 -7.68 1.37 -0.57
CA SER A 55 -7.62 0.78 0.76
C SER A 55 -8.59 -0.41 0.90
N THR A 56 -8.64 -0.99 2.11
CA THR A 56 -9.67 -1.97 2.47
C THR A 56 -11.08 -1.42 2.19
N PRO A 57 -12.05 -2.24 1.78
CA PRO A 57 -12.02 -3.70 1.68
C PRO A 57 -11.41 -4.24 0.38
N GLY A 58 -10.81 -3.41 -0.47
CA GLY A 58 -10.43 -3.80 -1.82
C GLY A 58 -11.62 -3.87 -2.77
N VAL A 59 -11.46 -4.52 -3.93
CA VAL A 59 -12.48 -4.55 -4.98
C VAL A 59 -13.38 -5.80 -4.94
N HIS A 60 -12.97 -6.86 -4.23
CA HIS A 60 -13.70 -8.13 -4.22
C HIS A 60 -14.61 -8.26 -3.00
N THR A 61 -15.92 -8.15 -3.23
CA THR A 61 -16.97 -8.25 -2.20
C THR A 61 -17.85 -9.49 -2.38
N GLY A 62 -17.30 -10.58 -2.95
CA GLY A 62 -17.98 -11.86 -3.17
C GLY A 62 -18.46 -12.13 -4.58
N ASP A 63 -18.35 -11.17 -5.52
CA ASP A 63 -18.75 -11.30 -6.92
C ASP A 63 -17.57 -10.93 -7.83
N SER A 64 -17.02 -11.89 -8.57
CA SER A 64 -15.84 -11.71 -9.42
C SER A 64 -16.08 -10.77 -10.59
N ALA A 65 -17.26 -10.76 -11.19
CA ALA A 65 -17.56 -9.87 -12.31
C ALA A 65 -17.64 -8.40 -11.84
N LYS A 66 -18.26 -8.15 -10.69
CA LYS A 66 -18.27 -6.83 -10.06
C LYS A 66 -16.86 -6.40 -9.64
N ALA A 67 -16.06 -7.32 -9.08
CA ALA A 67 -14.70 -7.06 -8.70
C ALA A 67 -13.84 -6.59 -9.87
N SER A 68 -13.95 -7.27 -11.03
CA SER A 68 -13.24 -6.90 -12.26
C SER A 68 -13.67 -5.54 -12.81
N ALA A 69 -14.97 -5.27 -12.85
CA ALA A 69 -15.49 -3.97 -13.29
C ALA A 69 -15.06 -2.83 -12.36
N LEU A 70 -15.08 -3.07 -11.04
CA LEU A 70 -14.67 -2.07 -10.05
C LEU A 70 -13.15 -1.85 -10.10
N ALA A 71 -12.34 -2.90 -10.25
CA ALA A 71 -10.89 -2.77 -10.40
C ALA A 71 -10.54 -1.89 -11.60
N ARG A 72 -11.13 -2.19 -12.79
CA ARG A 72 -10.97 -1.40 -14.01
C ARG A 72 -11.28 0.07 -13.76
N ARG A 73 -12.43 0.37 -13.20
CA ARG A 73 -12.87 1.73 -12.92
C ARG A 73 -11.97 2.48 -11.95
N CYS A 74 -11.49 1.79 -10.91
CA CYS A 74 -10.57 2.38 -9.93
C CYS A 74 -9.20 2.67 -10.55
N ASN A 75 -8.70 1.78 -11.42
CA ASN A 75 -7.41 1.97 -12.10
C ASN A 75 -7.48 3.10 -13.13
N GLU A 76 -8.57 3.21 -13.88
CA GLU A 76 -8.80 4.34 -14.79
C GLU A 76 -8.85 5.66 -14.03
N PHE A 77 -9.56 5.72 -12.90
CA PHE A 77 -9.58 6.90 -12.03
C PHE A 77 -8.19 7.25 -11.48
N ALA A 78 -7.40 6.26 -11.04
CA ALA A 78 -6.03 6.47 -10.60
C ALA A 78 -5.16 7.05 -11.74
N ALA A 79 -5.29 6.49 -12.93
CA ALA A 79 -4.55 6.97 -14.11
C ALA A 79 -4.94 8.39 -14.52
N GLU A 80 -6.23 8.73 -14.47
CA GLU A 80 -6.69 10.10 -14.70
C GLU A 80 -6.06 11.09 -13.71
N LEU A 81 -6.03 10.73 -12.42
CA LEU A 81 -5.42 11.54 -11.37
C LEU A 81 -3.91 11.74 -11.62
N VAL A 82 -3.20 10.67 -11.95
CA VAL A 82 -1.77 10.70 -12.26
C VAL A 82 -1.49 11.52 -13.52
N HIS A 83 -2.28 11.36 -14.58
CA HIS A 83 -2.11 12.11 -15.82
C HIS A 83 -2.44 13.60 -15.65
N ALA A 84 -3.43 13.95 -14.82
CA ALA A 84 -3.78 15.33 -14.54
C ALA A 84 -2.70 16.07 -13.74
N ARG A 85 -2.00 15.37 -12.86
CA ARG A 85 -0.96 15.93 -11.98
C ARG A 85 0.25 14.98 -11.88
N PRO A 86 0.99 14.77 -12.97
CA PRO A 86 2.13 13.84 -13.02
C PRO A 86 3.32 14.29 -12.15
N ASP A 87 3.32 15.53 -11.72
CA ASP A 87 4.26 16.12 -10.78
C ASP A 87 3.94 15.85 -9.32
N ARG A 88 2.70 15.41 -9.01
CA ARG A 88 2.20 15.22 -7.64
C ARG A 88 1.77 13.78 -7.34
N PHE A 89 1.40 12.99 -8.34
CA PHE A 89 0.86 11.64 -8.12
C PHE A 89 1.60 10.55 -8.88
N ALA A 90 1.76 9.43 -8.21
CA ALA A 90 2.02 8.10 -8.72
C ALA A 90 0.85 7.19 -8.32
N GLY A 91 0.70 6.01 -8.91
CA GLY A 91 -0.45 5.16 -8.63
C GLY A 91 -0.12 3.68 -8.58
N PHE A 92 -0.68 2.98 -7.57
CA PHE A 92 -0.73 1.53 -7.54
C PHE A 92 -2.07 1.03 -8.10
N ALA A 93 -1.99 0.11 -9.05
CA ALA A 93 -3.16 -0.58 -9.58
C ALA A 93 -3.77 -1.54 -8.54
N CYS A 94 -5.08 -1.69 -8.53
CA CYS A 94 -5.74 -2.80 -7.86
C CYS A 94 -6.12 -3.87 -8.88
N ILE A 95 -6.08 -5.15 -8.48
CA ILE A 95 -6.45 -6.29 -9.33
C ILE A 95 -7.52 -7.13 -8.62
N PRO A 96 -8.43 -7.80 -9.37
CA PRO A 96 -9.61 -8.46 -8.81
C PRO A 96 -9.31 -9.87 -8.26
N LEU A 97 -8.25 -10.02 -7.44
CA LEU A 97 -8.01 -11.28 -6.73
C LEU A 97 -9.24 -11.69 -5.92
N PRO A 98 -9.53 -13.01 -5.79
CA PRO A 98 -8.67 -14.14 -6.17
C PRO A 98 -8.88 -14.67 -7.61
N ASP A 99 -9.61 -13.98 -8.48
CA ASP A 99 -9.77 -14.37 -9.87
C ASP A 99 -8.45 -14.13 -10.63
N VAL A 100 -7.73 -15.21 -10.93
CA VAL A 100 -6.38 -15.16 -11.50
C VAL A 100 -6.39 -14.63 -12.93
N ASP A 101 -7.30 -15.12 -13.77
CA ASP A 101 -7.36 -14.72 -15.20
C ASP A 101 -7.72 -13.25 -15.33
N ALA A 102 -8.77 -12.82 -14.63
CA ALA A 102 -9.17 -11.42 -14.60
C ALA A 102 -8.07 -10.52 -13.97
N SER A 103 -7.33 -11.02 -12.98
CA SER A 103 -6.22 -10.28 -12.37
C SER A 103 -5.04 -10.11 -13.32
N LEU A 104 -4.70 -11.09 -14.13
CA LEU A 104 -3.65 -11.00 -15.14
C LEU A 104 -4.02 -10.04 -16.27
N GLU A 105 -5.28 -10.06 -16.72
CA GLU A 105 -5.78 -9.12 -17.70
C GLU A 105 -5.73 -7.68 -17.17
N GLU A 106 -6.25 -7.46 -15.96
CA GLU A 106 -6.28 -6.14 -15.34
C GLU A 106 -4.88 -5.61 -15.02
N LEU A 107 -3.97 -6.46 -14.54
CA LEU A 107 -2.58 -6.12 -14.32
C LEU A 107 -1.90 -5.61 -15.60
N SER A 108 -2.10 -6.32 -16.71
CA SER A 108 -1.53 -5.92 -18.00
C SER A 108 -2.13 -4.60 -18.48
N TYR A 109 -3.43 -4.41 -18.35
CA TYR A 109 -4.07 -3.16 -18.74
C TYR A 109 -3.58 -1.98 -17.88
N ALA A 110 -3.54 -2.16 -16.56
CA ALA A 110 -3.16 -1.10 -15.64
C ALA A 110 -1.70 -0.64 -15.82
N ILE A 111 -0.78 -1.57 -16.06
CA ILE A 111 0.64 -1.25 -16.21
C ILE A 111 0.98 -0.84 -17.65
N ASP A 112 0.51 -1.59 -18.66
CA ASP A 112 0.97 -1.41 -20.04
C ASP A 112 0.17 -0.34 -20.80
N VAL A 113 -1.11 -0.14 -20.43
CA VAL A 113 -2.00 0.83 -21.10
C VAL A 113 -2.18 2.10 -20.27
N LEU A 114 -2.51 1.95 -18.99
CA LEU A 114 -2.73 3.10 -18.11
C LEU A 114 -1.44 3.70 -17.56
N GLY A 115 -0.32 2.94 -17.55
CA GLY A 115 0.98 3.41 -17.11
C GLY A 115 1.10 3.62 -15.59
N LEU A 116 0.36 2.85 -14.79
CA LEU A 116 0.48 2.89 -13.33
C LEU A 116 1.81 2.31 -12.86
N ASP A 117 2.28 2.71 -11.68
CA ASP A 117 3.66 2.54 -11.21
C ASP A 117 3.92 1.22 -10.48
N GLY A 118 2.88 0.47 -10.16
CA GLY A 118 2.96 -0.79 -9.42
C GLY A 118 1.57 -1.29 -9.05
N VAL A 119 1.48 -2.18 -8.07
CA VAL A 119 0.23 -2.85 -7.70
C VAL A 119 0.03 -2.83 -6.20
N VAL A 120 -1.19 -2.57 -5.73
CA VAL A 120 -1.60 -2.85 -4.35
C VAL A 120 -2.22 -4.24 -4.28
N LEU A 121 -1.70 -5.09 -3.39
CA LEU A 121 -2.27 -6.39 -3.06
C LEU A 121 -2.72 -6.38 -1.59
N PHE A 122 -3.93 -6.88 -1.35
CA PHE A 122 -4.41 -7.05 0.01
C PHE A 122 -3.87 -8.35 0.61
N THR A 123 -3.63 -8.37 1.92
CA THR A 123 -3.12 -9.56 2.65
C THR A 123 -3.94 -10.81 2.38
N ASN A 124 -5.25 -10.62 2.24
CA ASN A 124 -6.17 -11.63 1.72
C ASN A 124 -7.22 -10.97 0.81
N SER A 125 -7.72 -11.73 -0.15
CA SER A 125 -8.86 -11.37 -1.00
C SER A 125 -9.89 -12.50 -0.91
N ASN A 126 -11.02 -12.21 -0.27
CA ASN A 126 -12.08 -13.21 0.00
C ASN A 126 -11.52 -14.49 0.66
N GLY A 127 -10.59 -14.32 1.62
CA GLY A 127 -9.97 -15.42 2.36
C GLY A 127 -8.82 -16.14 1.66
N VAL A 128 -8.49 -15.79 0.42
CA VAL A 128 -7.30 -16.32 -0.27
C VAL A 128 -6.11 -15.41 0.02
N TYR A 129 -5.12 -15.95 0.73
CA TYR A 129 -3.92 -15.23 1.15
C TYR A 129 -2.83 -15.23 0.08
N LEU A 130 -1.91 -14.26 0.14
CA LEU A 130 -0.88 -14.03 -0.88
C LEU A 130 0.13 -15.17 -1.05
N GLY A 131 0.27 -16.06 -0.07
CA GLY A 131 1.11 -17.27 -0.17
C GLY A 131 0.39 -18.47 -0.81
N ASP A 132 -0.90 -18.36 -1.15
CA ASP A 132 -1.67 -19.46 -1.72
C ASP A 132 -1.14 -19.84 -3.11
N ALA A 133 -1.05 -21.17 -3.37
CA ALA A 133 -0.57 -21.68 -4.65
C ALA A 133 -1.48 -21.31 -5.82
N ALA A 134 -2.77 -21.07 -5.59
CA ALA A 134 -3.70 -20.62 -6.63
C ALA A 134 -3.29 -19.29 -7.27
N LEU A 135 -2.51 -18.46 -6.57
CA LEU A 135 -2.06 -17.16 -7.07
C LEU A 135 -0.70 -17.22 -7.79
N GLU A 136 -0.14 -18.42 -8.04
CA GLU A 136 1.22 -18.57 -8.61
C GLU A 136 1.39 -17.78 -9.91
N ALA A 137 0.47 -17.90 -10.88
CA ALA A 137 0.57 -17.24 -12.17
C ALA A 137 0.60 -15.70 -12.06
N VAL A 138 -0.14 -15.12 -11.10
CA VAL A 138 -0.10 -13.68 -10.85
C VAL A 138 1.29 -13.25 -10.33
N PHE A 139 1.87 -14.03 -9.42
CA PHE A 139 3.19 -13.71 -8.87
C PHE A 139 4.33 -13.98 -9.88
N GLU A 140 4.19 -14.95 -10.78
CA GLU A 140 5.13 -15.14 -11.91
C GLU A 140 5.11 -13.92 -12.83
N GLU A 141 3.95 -13.37 -13.13
CA GLU A 141 3.83 -12.16 -13.94
C GLU A 141 4.39 -10.92 -13.23
N LEU A 142 4.15 -10.77 -11.93
CA LEU A 142 4.75 -9.71 -11.12
C LEU A 142 6.28 -9.82 -11.08
N GLU A 143 6.82 -11.03 -10.97
CA GLU A 143 8.26 -11.29 -11.02
C GLU A 143 8.84 -10.93 -12.39
N ARG A 144 8.21 -11.39 -13.49
CA ARG A 144 8.61 -11.07 -14.85
C ARG A 144 8.70 -9.56 -15.09
N ARG A 145 7.78 -8.80 -14.49
CA ARG A 145 7.72 -7.33 -14.56
C ARG A 145 8.67 -6.64 -13.59
N GLN A 146 9.26 -7.37 -12.63
CA GLN A 146 10.00 -6.80 -11.50
C GLN A 146 9.17 -5.72 -10.78
N ALA A 147 7.89 -6.00 -10.60
CA ALA A 147 6.89 -5.07 -10.15
C ALA A 147 7.17 -4.51 -8.75
N VAL A 148 6.73 -3.29 -8.51
CA VAL A 148 6.56 -2.74 -7.16
C VAL A 148 5.20 -3.21 -6.64
N VAL A 149 5.19 -3.89 -5.51
CA VAL A 149 3.99 -4.44 -4.88
C VAL A 149 3.82 -3.85 -3.49
N PHE A 150 2.76 -3.08 -3.31
CA PHE A 150 2.34 -2.59 -2.01
C PHE A 150 1.40 -3.61 -1.37
N VAL A 151 1.80 -4.20 -0.24
CA VAL A 151 0.96 -5.15 0.50
C VAL A 151 0.20 -4.40 1.58
N HIS A 152 -1.11 -4.29 1.42
CA HIS A 152 -1.99 -3.57 2.33
C HIS A 152 -2.82 -4.55 3.19
N PRO A 153 -2.98 -4.31 4.49
CA PRO A 153 -3.83 -5.15 5.34
C PRO A 153 -5.28 -5.14 4.87
N ASN A 154 -5.95 -6.28 5.06
CA ASN A 154 -7.39 -6.43 4.93
C ASN A 154 -7.89 -7.24 6.12
N PRO A 155 -9.12 -7.02 6.63
CA PRO A 155 -9.66 -7.86 7.69
C PRO A 155 -9.64 -9.32 7.29
N SER A 156 -9.27 -10.21 8.22
CA SER A 156 -9.40 -11.65 7.99
C SER A 156 -10.87 -12.04 7.87
N PRO A 157 -11.20 -13.14 7.18
CA PRO A 157 -12.59 -13.63 7.11
C PRO A 157 -13.23 -13.85 8.49
N ASP A 158 -12.41 -14.15 9.50
CA ASP A 158 -12.82 -14.41 10.87
C ASP A 158 -12.58 -13.21 11.82
N ALA A 159 -12.29 -12.01 11.29
CA ALA A 159 -11.96 -10.82 12.09
C ALA A 159 -12.99 -10.55 13.20
N VAL A 160 -14.27 -10.62 12.88
CA VAL A 160 -15.36 -10.37 13.84
C VAL A 160 -15.31 -11.34 15.02
N ALA A 161 -15.01 -12.62 14.77
CA ALA A 161 -14.95 -13.65 15.81
C ALA A 161 -13.74 -13.47 16.76
N HIS A 162 -12.69 -12.81 16.29
CA HIS A 162 -11.43 -12.65 17.03
C HIS A 162 -11.13 -11.19 17.43
N SER A 163 -12.06 -10.27 17.19
CA SER A 163 -11.88 -8.83 17.38
C SER A 163 -11.68 -8.40 18.84
N LEU A 164 -12.12 -9.21 19.81
CA LEU A 164 -12.15 -8.84 21.23
C LEU A 164 -12.90 -7.51 21.49
N GLY A 165 -13.78 -7.11 20.57
CA GLY A 165 -14.45 -5.80 20.60
C GLY A 165 -13.56 -4.61 20.20
N LEU A 166 -12.37 -4.87 19.65
CA LEU A 166 -11.45 -3.84 19.15
C LEU A 166 -11.68 -3.58 17.66
N PRO A 167 -11.40 -2.36 17.18
CA PRO A 167 -11.39 -2.05 15.76
C PRO A 167 -10.33 -2.86 15.00
N ASP A 168 -10.62 -3.25 13.75
CA ASP A 168 -9.74 -4.08 12.92
C ASP A 168 -8.35 -3.46 12.73
N ASN A 169 -8.27 -2.14 12.59
CA ASN A 169 -7.02 -1.42 12.40
C ASN A 169 -6.06 -1.53 13.61
N LEU A 170 -6.56 -1.83 14.80
CA LEU A 170 -5.73 -2.01 15.99
C LEU A 170 -5.25 -3.45 16.18
N LEU A 171 -6.07 -4.43 15.86
CA LEU A 171 -5.77 -5.84 16.14
C LEU A 171 -5.66 -6.68 14.87
N ASP A 172 -6.69 -6.65 14.01
CA ASP A 172 -6.76 -7.59 12.90
C ASP A 172 -5.77 -7.24 11.78
N PHE A 173 -5.64 -5.97 11.40
CA PHE A 173 -4.70 -5.55 10.35
C PHE A 173 -3.25 -5.96 10.62
N PRO A 174 -2.64 -5.66 11.80
CA PRO A 174 -1.31 -6.16 12.11
C PRO A 174 -1.22 -7.67 12.13
N THR A 175 -2.26 -8.34 12.64
CA THR A 175 -2.30 -9.80 12.75
C THR A 175 -2.42 -10.45 11.37
N ASP A 176 -3.30 -9.95 10.51
CA ASP A 176 -3.51 -10.48 9.16
C ASP A 176 -2.30 -10.23 8.25
N THR A 177 -1.65 -9.07 8.40
CA THR A 177 -0.37 -8.80 7.76
C THR A 177 0.67 -9.86 8.13
N ASN A 178 0.78 -10.18 9.41
CA ASN A 178 1.69 -11.24 9.86
C ASN A 178 1.34 -12.62 9.29
N ARG A 179 0.03 -12.97 9.21
CA ARG A 179 -0.41 -14.22 8.56
C ARG A 179 0.04 -14.29 7.11
N ALA A 180 -0.26 -13.24 6.32
CA ALA A 180 0.07 -13.21 4.91
C ALA A 180 1.58 -13.33 4.67
N VAL A 181 2.38 -12.53 5.35
CA VAL A 181 3.84 -12.53 5.18
C VAL A 181 4.47 -13.83 5.65
N THR A 182 4.00 -14.38 6.77
CA THR A 182 4.45 -15.68 7.26
C THR A 182 4.12 -16.79 6.26
N GLN A 183 2.90 -16.81 5.72
CA GLN A 183 2.51 -17.77 4.69
C GLN A 183 3.39 -17.62 3.43
N MET A 184 3.57 -16.41 2.91
CA MET A 184 4.44 -16.15 1.76
C MET A 184 5.87 -16.64 1.98
N HIS A 185 6.39 -16.50 3.19
CA HIS A 185 7.71 -17.01 3.55
C HIS A 185 7.76 -18.54 3.52
N TYR A 186 6.87 -19.19 4.29
CA TYR A 186 6.88 -20.65 4.43
C TYR A 186 6.50 -21.39 3.15
N THR A 187 5.68 -20.81 2.29
CA THR A 187 5.37 -21.36 0.96
C THR A 187 6.49 -21.11 -0.06
N GLY A 188 7.53 -20.36 0.30
CA GLY A 188 8.64 -20.02 -0.58
C GLY A 188 8.30 -18.94 -1.62
N ARG A 189 7.23 -18.19 -1.48
CA ARG A 189 6.82 -17.12 -2.40
C ARG A 189 7.95 -16.13 -2.64
N PHE A 190 8.55 -15.59 -1.59
CA PHE A 190 9.67 -14.63 -1.70
C PHE A 190 10.91 -15.21 -2.41
N ALA A 191 11.14 -16.52 -2.29
CA ALA A 191 12.26 -17.16 -2.97
C ALA A 191 12.01 -17.31 -4.48
N ARG A 192 10.74 -17.50 -4.88
CA ARG A 192 10.35 -17.59 -6.30
C ARG A 192 10.15 -16.23 -6.97
N THR A 193 10.02 -15.16 -6.18
CA THR A 193 9.82 -13.79 -6.69
C THR A 193 10.91 -12.84 -6.16
N PRO A 194 12.20 -13.09 -6.45
CA PRO A 194 13.31 -12.33 -5.88
C PRO A 194 13.41 -10.90 -6.43
N ASN A 195 12.84 -10.60 -7.59
CA ASN A 195 12.90 -9.29 -8.23
C ASN A 195 11.67 -8.41 -7.94
N VAL A 196 10.58 -8.97 -7.38
CA VAL A 196 9.44 -8.18 -6.91
C VAL A 196 9.86 -7.29 -5.75
N LYS A 197 9.51 -6.01 -5.80
CA LYS A 197 9.78 -5.01 -4.76
C LYS A 197 8.58 -4.88 -3.86
N TYR A 198 8.56 -5.64 -2.74
CA TYR A 198 7.47 -5.61 -1.78
C TYR A 198 7.58 -4.43 -0.84
N ILE A 199 6.53 -3.61 -0.77
CA ILE A 199 6.35 -2.55 0.23
C ILE A 199 5.35 -3.08 1.26
N GLN A 200 5.71 -3.04 2.53
CA GLN A 200 4.85 -3.53 3.59
C GLN A 200 5.08 -2.86 4.94
N ARG A 201 4.06 -2.95 5.80
CA ARG A 201 4.09 -2.64 7.22
C ARG A 201 4.13 -3.92 8.04
N GLY A 202 5.16 -4.16 8.93
CA GLY A 202 5.11 -5.23 9.92
C GLY A 202 6.35 -6.11 10.13
N THR A 203 6.31 -7.22 10.82
CA THR A 203 7.35 -7.84 11.63
C THR A 203 7.75 -9.28 11.23
N ALA A 204 9.03 -9.57 10.86
CA ALA A 204 9.79 -10.83 11.06
C ALA A 204 11.23 -10.75 10.51
N ALA A 205 12.25 -11.17 11.27
CA ALA A 205 13.65 -10.73 11.16
C ALA A 205 14.42 -10.97 9.84
N ASP A 206 14.28 -12.11 9.16
CA ASP A 206 15.05 -12.37 7.92
C ASP A 206 14.37 -11.87 6.64
N MET A 207 13.05 -11.62 6.70
CA MET A 207 12.28 -11.02 5.62
C MET A 207 12.46 -9.50 5.57
N PHE A 208 12.76 -8.88 6.71
CA PHE A 208 12.93 -7.45 6.86
C PHE A 208 13.93 -6.84 5.87
N ARG A 209 15.01 -7.52 5.60
CA ARG A 209 16.09 -7.03 4.73
C ARG A 209 15.79 -7.10 3.24
N ARG A 210 14.71 -7.78 2.85
CA ARG A 210 14.28 -7.93 1.45
C ARG A 210 13.07 -7.09 1.11
N MET A 211 12.37 -6.56 2.12
CA MET A 211 11.14 -5.80 1.96
C MET A 211 11.40 -4.34 2.23
N TYR A 212 10.54 -3.50 1.68
CA TYR A 212 10.46 -2.10 2.04
C TYR A 212 9.38 -1.91 3.11
N TRP A 213 9.64 -1.02 4.05
CA TRP A 213 8.83 -0.76 5.24
C TRP A 213 8.43 0.70 5.24
N ASP A 214 7.15 1.00 5.17
CA ASP A 214 6.69 2.37 5.30
C ASP A 214 6.48 2.79 6.77
N THR A 215 6.48 4.09 7.01
CA THR A 215 6.39 4.68 8.35
C THR A 215 4.95 5.02 8.76
N ALA A 216 3.95 4.68 7.95
CA ALA A 216 2.55 4.99 8.22
C ALA A 216 2.13 4.45 9.60
N LEU A 217 1.54 5.32 10.43
CA LEU A 217 1.10 5.05 11.81
C LEU A 217 2.18 4.51 12.76
N ALA A 218 3.42 4.32 12.29
CA ALA A 218 4.50 3.66 13.03
C ALA A 218 5.71 4.58 13.27
N ALA A 219 5.69 5.83 12.81
CA ALA A 219 6.79 6.77 12.99
C ALA A 219 6.97 7.11 14.48
N SER A 220 7.91 6.44 15.13
CA SER A 220 8.39 6.77 16.47
C SER A 220 9.85 6.42 16.57
N ASP A 221 10.61 7.13 17.41
CA ASP A 221 12.05 6.93 17.52
C ASP A 221 12.47 5.48 17.84
N PRO A 222 11.79 4.72 18.75
CA PRO A 222 12.09 3.31 18.95
C PRO A 222 11.86 2.44 17.71
N VAL A 223 10.77 2.68 16.97
CA VAL A 223 10.46 1.91 15.76
C VAL A 223 11.43 2.22 14.64
N LEU A 224 11.79 3.49 14.46
CA LEU A 224 12.77 3.90 13.44
C LEU A 224 14.15 3.32 13.72
N ARG A 225 14.59 3.30 14.99
CA ARG A 225 15.84 2.62 15.40
C ARG A 225 15.78 1.13 15.12
N MET A 226 14.69 0.46 15.48
CA MET A 226 14.52 -0.97 15.20
C MET A 226 14.57 -1.24 13.68
N LEU A 227 13.84 -0.48 12.88
CA LEU A 227 13.84 -0.64 11.41
C LEU A 227 15.24 -0.41 10.83
N ARG A 228 15.96 0.62 11.29
CA ARG A 228 17.35 0.89 10.89
C ARG A 228 18.25 -0.30 11.19
N ASP A 229 18.15 -0.87 12.40
CA ASP A 229 19.06 -1.92 12.87
C ASP A 229 18.71 -3.29 12.25
N VAL A 230 17.44 -3.56 11.95
CA VAL A 230 16.96 -4.86 11.43
C VAL A 230 16.88 -4.88 9.91
N ALA A 231 16.25 -3.89 9.31
CA ALA A 231 16.03 -3.82 7.86
C ALA A 231 17.12 -3.02 7.12
N GLY A 232 17.68 -2.04 7.78
CA GLY A 232 18.55 -1.02 7.19
C GLY A 232 17.77 0.17 6.65
N VAL A 233 18.33 1.38 6.77
CA VAL A 233 17.69 2.64 6.34
C VAL A 233 17.25 2.60 4.88
N SER A 234 18.00 1.92 4.00
CA SER A 234 17.69 1.81 2.56
C SER A 234 16.37 1.11 2.26
N GLN A 235 15.81 0.40 3.22
CA GLN A 235 14.55 -0.35 3.11
C GLN A 235 13.37 0.37 3.78
N VAL A 236 13.58 1.58 4.32
CA VAL A 236 12.51 2.34 4.98
C VAL A 236 12.00 3.42 4.05
N LEU A 237 10.68 3.50 3.90
CA LEU A 237 9.97 4.46 3.06
C LEU A 237 9.11 5.37 3.93
N PHE A 238 8.87 6.59 3.46
CA PHE A 238 7.92 7.48 4.10
C PHE A 238 6.49 7.12 3.67
N GLY A 239 5.57 7.10 4.62
CA GLY A 239 4.15 6.88 4.42
C GLY A 239 3.33 7.60 5.48
N THR A 240 2.14 8.08 5.15
CA THR A 240 1.25 8.81 6.07
C THR A 240 -0.02 8.07 6.42
N ASP A 241 -0.48 7.13 5.59
CA ASP A 241 -1.80 6.50 5.70
C ASP A 241 -2.96 7.51 5.55
N PHE A 242 -2.72 8.61 4.83
CA PHE A 242 -3.80 9.55 4.51
C PHE A 242 -4.84 8.88 3.59
N PRO A 243 -6.14 9.08 3.80
CA PRO A 243 -6.80 9.98 4.75
C PRO A 243 -7.18 9.34 6.11
N TYR A 244 -6.76 8.12 6.39
CA TYR A 244 -7.12 7.38 7.61
C TYR A 244 -6.44 7.91 8.87
N GLN A 245 -5.19 8.33 8.76
CA GLN A 245 -4.55 9.00 9.88
C GLN A 245 -5.13 10.41 10.06
N ARG A 246 -5.31 10.82 11.30
CA ARG A 246 -5.74 12.19 11.62
C ARG A 246 -4.79 13.19 10.94
N ARG A 247 -5.38 14.21 10.31
CA ARG A 247 -4.62 15.21 9.52
C ARG A 247 -3.48 15.87 10.31
N ASP A 248 -3.73 16.19 11.60
CA ASP A 248 -2.73 16.80 12.47
C ASP A 248 -1.55 15.87 12.78
N LEU A 249 -1.78 14.56 12.87
CA LEU A 249 -0.74 13.55 13.08
C LEU A 249 0.00 13.20 11.78
N ALA A 250 -0.73 13.05 10.69
CA ALA A 250 -0.14 12.76 9.39
C ALA A 250 0.79 13.91 8.94
N ALA A 251 0.37 15.17 9.09
CA ALA A 251 1.21 16.33 8.79
C ALA A 251 2.49 16.40 9.66
N LYS A 252 2.44 15.83 10.88
CA LYS A 252 3.60 15.74 11.78
C LYS A 252 4.51 14.55 11.51
N SER A 253 4.11 13.57 10.70
CA SER A 253 4.92 12.36 10.45
C SER A 253 6.33 12.69 9.95
N LYS A 254 6.46 13.70 9.10
CA LYS A 254 7.76 14.19 8.63
C LYS A 254 8.60 14.81 9.76
N GLN A 255 7.97 15.58 10.65
CA GLN A 255 8.66 16.19 11.79
C GLN A 255 9.16 15.10 12.75
N VAL A 256 8.36 14.05 13.01
CA VAL A 256 8.78 12.92 13.86
C VAL A 256 10.04 12.26 13.33
N LEU A 257 10.19 12.10 12.01
CA LEU A 257 11.42 11.58 11.41
C LEU A 257 12.60 12.50 11.69
N GLN A 258 12.42 13.81 11.52
CA GLN A 258 13.46 14.83 11.73
C GLN A 258 13.88 14.97 13.19
N ASP A 259 12.95 14.76 14.13
CA ASP A 259 13.18 14.83 15.57
C ASP A 259 13.72 13.50 16.16
N SER A 260 13.83 12.45 15.34
CA SER A 260 14.34 11.15 15.76
C SER A 260 15.87 11.10 15.85
N ALA A 261 16.44 9.97 16.30
CA ALA A 261 17.88 9.75 16.34
C ALA A 261 18.52 9.45 14.94
N LEU A 262 17.79 9.66 13.85
CA LEU A 262 18.31 9.57 12.48
C LEU A 262 19.11 10.83 12.13
N ASN A 263 20.20 10.66 11.37
CA ASN A 263 20.90 11.82 10.82
C ASN A 263 20.22 12.33 9.55
N ASP A 264 20.65 13.51 9.06
CA ASP A 264 20.03 14.18 7.89
C ASP A 264 20.06 13.33 6.61
N LEU A 265 21.12 12.52 6.40
CA LEU A 265 21.21 11.61 5.25
C LEU A 265 20.20 10.47 5.37
N GLU A 266 20.04 9.90 6.55
CA GLU A 266 19.07 8.85 6.84
C GLU A 266 17.64 9.38 6.71
N CYS A 267 17.36 10.57 7.24
CA CYS A 267 16.07 11.24 7.06
C CYS A 267 15.76 11.49 5.59
N GLY A 268 16.71 12.04 4.83
CA GLY A 268 16.56 12.29 3.40
C GLY A 268 16.34 11.01 2.59
N ALA A 269 17.00 9.91 2.98
CA ALA A 269 16.80 8.60 2.35
C ALA A 269 15.37 8.10 2.57
N ILE A 270 14.86 8.16 3.80
CA ILE A 270 13.50 7.71 4.16
C ILE A 270 12.44 8.60 3.50
N LEU A 271 12.60 9.93 3.57
CA LEU A 271 11.61 10.89 3.05
C LEU A 271 11.35 10.75 1.54
N GLY A 272 12.36 10.36 0.76
CA GLY A 272 12.15 10.23 -0.69
C GLY A 272 13.27 9.53 -1.45
N GLY A 273 14.51 9.54 -0.92
CA GLY A 273 15.66 8.95 -1.60
C GLY A 273 15.50 7.45 -1.87
N ASN A 274 14.89 6.71 -0.96
CA ASN A 274 14.62 5.29 -1.15
C ASN A 274 13.49 5.06 -2.15
N ALA A 275 12.38 5.81 -2.01
CA ALA A 275 11.24 5.71 -2.92
C ALA A 275 11.63 6.07 -4.36
N SER A 276 12.49 7.07 -4.57
CA SER A 276 12.95 7.46 -5.92
C SER A 276 13.71 6.36 -6.65
N ARG A 277 14.25 5.35 -5.93
CA ARG A 277 14.85 4.16 -6.56
C ARG A 277 13.81 3.14 -7.03
N LEU A 278 12.63 3.11 -6.38
CA LEU A 278 11.52 2.23 -6.76
C LEU A 278 10.72 2.80 -7.93
N PHE A 279 10.63 4.13 -8.00
CA PHE A 279 9.85 4.84 -9.00
C PHE A 279 10.76 5.63 -9.95
N PRO A 280 11.18 5.06 -11.09
CA PRO A 280 12.22 5.63 -11.95
C PRO A 280 11.93 7.05 -12.45
N ARG A 281 10.67 7.44 -12.63
CA ARG A 281 10.30 8.79 -13.07
C ARG A 281 10.58 9.88 -12.01
N TRP A 282 10.80 9.47 -10.76
CA TRP A 282 11.12 10.37 -9.64
C TRP A 282 12.61 10.32 -9.26
N ARG A 283 13.44 9.70 -10.07
CA ARG A 283 14.89 9.71 -9.85
C ARG A 283 15.38 11.14 -9.89
N LEU A 284 15.98 11.57 -8.78
CA LEU A 284 16.70 12.83 -8.76
C LEU A 284 17.82 12.75 -9.81
N SER A 285 17.83 13.68 -10.78
CA SER A 285 18.99 13.87 -11.65
C SER A 285 20.16 14.23 -10.75
N VAL A 286 21.16 13.35 -10.69
CA VAL A 286 22.43 13.58 -9.97
C VAL A 286 23.26 14.57 -10.78
#